data_b0d86bac4eff089498dd11e17d6429e6
#
_entry.id   b0d86bac4eff089498dd11e17d6429e6
#
_cell.length_a   1.000
_cell.length_b   1.000
_cell.length_c   1.000
_cell.angle_alpha   90.00
_cell.angle_beta   90.00
_cell.angle_gamma   90.00
#
_symmetry.space_group_name_H-M   'P 1'
#
loop_
_entity.id
_entity.type
_entity.pdbx_description
1 polymer ?
#
loop_
_entity_poly.entity_id
_entity_poly.type
_entity_poly.pdbx_seq_one_letter_code
_entity_poly.pdbx_strand_id
1 'polypeptide(L)' 'MNEGDKLRVLLPHWIEHNQEHAGEFQRWAEEAGDAAGDILDAAVAMGRVNDALATALEVLGGSLPHDHLHHHEHHKLE' A
#
# COMPACT_ATOMS: atom_id res chain seq x y z
N MET A 1 -11.21 6.50 19.42
CA MET A 1 -11.29 5.65 18.22
C MET A 1 -10.87 4.24 18.58
N ASN A 2 -11.70 3.25 18.28
CA ASN A 2 -11.38 1.86 18.63
C ASN A 2 -10.41 1.27 17.60
N GLU A 3 -9.98 0.04 17.86
CA GLU A 3 -8.97 -0.60 17.02
C GLU A 3 -9.48 -0.81 15.60
N GLY A 4 -10.75 -1.19 15.44
CA GLY A 4 -11.31 -1.37 14.11
C GLY A 4 -11.34 -0.08 13.32
N ASP A 5 -11.69 1.02 13.96
CA ASP A 5 -11.71 2.32 13.31
C ASP A 5 -10.30 2.76 12.90
N LYS A 6 -9.31 2.49 13.76
CA LYS A 6 -7.92 2.81 13.42
C LYS A 6 -7.48 2.05 12.18
N LEU A 7 -7.83 0.76 12.09
CA LEU A 7 -7.49 -0.04 10.92
C LEU A 7 -8.18 0.47 9.67
N ARG A 8 -9.40 0.99 9.80
CA ARG A 8 -10.11 1.54 8.64
C ARG A 8 -9.45 2.81 8.10
N VAL A 9 -8.61 3.45 8.90
CA VAL A 9 -7.78 4.56 8.44
C VAL A 9 -6.43 4.05 7.91
N LEU A 10 -5.82 3.12 8.64
CA LEU A 10 -4.47 2.64 8.32
C LEU A 10 -4.43 1.79 7.05
N LEU A 11 -5.41 0.92 6.85
CA LEU A 11 -5.39 -0.01 5.72
C LEU A 11 -5.33 0.73 4.37
N PRO A 12 -6.13 1.78 4.14
CA PRO A 12 -6.01 2.52 2.88
C PRO A 12 -4.62 3.14 2.70
N HIS A 13 -4.00 3.61 3.76
CA HIS A 13 -2.64 4.16 3.69
C HIS A 13 -1.64 3.09 3.29
N TRP A 14 -1.75 1.92 3.89
CA TRP A 14 -0.84 0.81 3.57
C TRP A 14 -1.01 0.38 2.12
N ILE A 15 -2.27 0.29 1.66
CA ILE A 15 -2.54 -0.10 0.27
C ILE A 15 -1.93 0.91 -0.70
N GLU A 16 -2.14 2.18 -0.45
CA GLU A 16 -1.58 3.23 -1.31
C GLU A 16 -0.05 3.17 -1.32
N HIS A 17 0.55 3.02 -0.15
CA HIS A 17 1.99 2.96 -0.02
C HIS A 17 2.57 1.76 -0.77
N ASN A 18 1.89 0.62 -0.65
CA ASN A 18 2.32 -0.59 -1.37
C ASN A 18 2.21 -0.41 -2.87
N GLN A 19 1.20 0.32 -3.35
CA GLN A 19 1.07 0.60 -4.78
C GLN A 19 2.23 1.46 -5.27
N GLU A 20 2.65 2.43 -4.46
CA GLU A 20 3.79 3.26 -4.83
C GLU A 20 5.06 2.44 -4.94
N HIS A 21 5.30 1.54 -3.98
CA HIS A 21 6.46 0.67 -4.03
C HIS A 21 6.41 -0.27 -5.22
N ALA A 22 5.24 -0.82 -5.52
CA ALA A 22 5.11 -1.71 -6.68
C ALA A 22 5.48 -0.97 -7.96
N GLY A 23 5.05 0.29 -8.08
CA GLY A 23 5.40 1.10 -9.23
C GLY A 23 6.90 1.35 -9.33
N GLU A 24 7.55 1.58 -8.18
CA GLU A 24 8.99 1.75 -8.14
C GLU A 24 9.71 0.48 -8.55
N PHE A 25 9.22 -0.68 -8.06
CA PHE A 25 9.82 -1.96 -8.45
C PHE A 25 9.74 -2.14 -9.96
N GLN A 26 8.60 -1.84 -10.57
CA GLN A 26 8.43 -1.97 -12.00
C GLN A 26 9.40 -1.08 -12.76
N ARG A 27 9.54 0.16 -12.30
CA ARG A 27 10.43 1.11 -12.97
C ARG A 27 11.89 0.69 -12.86
N TRP A 28 12.32 0.29 -11.67
CA TRP A 28 13.71 -0.09 -11.46
C TRP A 28 14.04 -1.44 -12.07
N ALA A 29 13.04 -2.30 -12.26
CA ALA A 29 13.28 -3.58 -12.92
C ALA A 29 13.85 -3.38 -14.31
N GLU A 30 13.49 -2.28 -14.99
CA GLU A 30 14.01 -2.01 -16.32
C GLU A 30 15.51 -1.77 -16.32
N GLU A 31 16.07 -1.37 -15.17
CA GLU A 31 17.48 -1.11 -15.02
C GLU A 31 18.23 -2.26 -14.36
N ALA A 32 17.56 -3.34 -14.02
CA ALA A 32 18.11 -4.32 -13.09
C ALA A 32 18.80 -5.50 -13.77
N GLY A 33 18.78 -5.57 -15.09
CA GLY A 33 19.42 -6.68 -15.80
C GLY A 33 18.89 -8.02 -15.36
N ASP A 34 19.77 -8.89 -14.88
CA ASP A 34 19.39 -10.25 -14.50
C ASP A 34 18.45 -10.29 -13.30
N ALA A 35 18.38 -9.24 -12.52
CA ALA A 35 17.49 -9.19 -11.35
C ALA A 35 16.08 -8.72 -11.70
N ALA A 36 15.84 -8.32 -12.94
CA ALA A 36 14.56 -7.72 -13.33
C ALA A 36 13.37 -8.63 -13.02
N GLY A 37 13.51 -9.92 -13.32
CA GLY A 37 12.41 -10.86 -13.10
C GLY A 37 12.01 -10.97 -11.64
N ASP A 38 13.00 -11.00 -10.75
CA ASP A 38 12.72 -11.10 -9.31
C ASP A 38 12.06 -9.83 -8.80
N ILE A 39 12.50 -8.67 -9.32
CA ILE A 39 11.91 -7.40 -8.89
C ILE A 39 10.47 -7.28 -9.40
N LEU A 40 10.22 -7.72 -10.64
CA LEU A 40 8.84 -7.74 -11.15
C LEU A 40 7.95 -8.69 -10.35
N ASP A 41 8.51 -9.83 -9.92
CA ASP A 41 7.76 -10.74 -9.04
C ASP A 41 7.39 -10.05 -7.74
N ALA A 42 8.28 -9.22 -7.20
CA ALA A 42 7.97 -8.45 -5.99
C ALA A 42 6.82 -7.48 -6.23
N ALA A 43 6.78 -6.84 -7.40
CA ALA A 43 5.67 -5.94 -7.73
C ALA A 43 4.35 -6.71 -7.78
N VAL A 44 4.36 -7.91 -8.38
CA VAL A 44 3.15 -8.74 -8.43
C VAL A 44 2.73 -9.15 -7.02
N ALA A 45 3.69 -9.51 -6.17
CA ALA A 45 3.40 -9.90 -4.79
C ALA A 45 2.75 -8.74 -4.02
N MET A 46 3.18 -7.50 -4.26
CA MET A 46 2.55 -6.34 -3.64
C MET A 46 1.07 -6.23 -4.02
N GLY A 47 0.73 -6.58 -5.26
CA GLY A 47 -0.68 -6.61 -5.67
C GLY A 47 -1.49 -7.59 -4.84
N ARG A 48 -0.94 -8.78 -4.60
CA ARG A 48 -1.62 -9.77 -3.78
C ARG A 48 -1.75 -9.33 -2.34
N VAL A 49 -0.71 -8.67 -1.81
CA VAL A 49 -0.80 -8.09 -0.46
C VAL A 49 -1.95 -7.11 -0.40
N ASN A 50 -2.05 -6.22 -1.39
CA ASN A 50 -3.10 -5.21 -1.39
C ASN A 50 -4.48 -5.81 -1.54
N ASP A 51 -4.63 -6.89 -2.31
CA ASP A 51 -5.91 -7.58 -2.41
C ASP A 51 -6.36 -8.09 -1.04
N ALA A 52 -5.43 -8.67 -0.29
CA ALA A 52 -5.75 -9.18 1.05
C ALA A 52 -6.11 -8.04 1.99
N LEU A 53 -5.37 -6.93 1.92
CA LEU A 53 -5.66 -5.78 2.78
C LEU A 53 -6.99 -5.14 2.42
N ALA A 54 -7.32 -5.09 1.12
CA ALA A 54 -8.60 -4.54 0.68
C ALA A 54 -9.76 -5.41 1.18
N THR A 55 -9.59 -6.72 1.16
CA THR A 55 -10.60 -7.62 1.70
C THR A 55 -10.79 -7.39 3.20
N ALA A 56 -9.68 -7.23 3.92
CA ALA A 56 -9.76 -6.95 5.36
C ALA A 56 -10.51 -5.64 5.61
N LEU A 57 -10.23 -4.63 4.78
CA LEU A 57 -10.90 -3.34 4.92
C LEU A 57 -12.40 -3.48 4.71
N GLU A 58 -12.82 -4.27 3.72
CA GLU A 58 -14.25 -4.49 3.48
C GLU A 58 -14.91 -5.16 4.67
N VAL A 59 -14.23 -6.14 5.28
CA VAL A 59 -14.76 -6.82 6.46
C VAL A 59 -15.01 -5.83 7.59
N LEU A 60 -14.13 -4.83 7.70
CA LEU A 60 -14.24 -3.82 8.76
C LEU A 60 -15.27 -2.72 8.45
N GLY A 61 -15.79 -2.67 7.24
CA GLY A 61 -16.81 -1.69 6.88
C GLY A 61 -16.34 -0.59 5.94
N GLY A 62 -15.13 -0.72 5.39
CA GLY A 62 -14.62 0.23 4.42
C GLY A 62 -13.82 1.36 5.05
N SER A 63 -13.27 2.21 4.21
CA SER A 63 -12.44 3.33 4.64
C SER A 63 -13.22 4.32 5.47
N LEU A 64 -12.55 4.92 6.47
CA LEU A 64 -13.10 6.06 7.19
C LEU A 64 -12.48 7.33 6.65
N PRO A 65 -13.25 8.43 6.62
CA PRO A 65 -12.67 9.72 6.24
C PRO A 65 -11.56 10.08 7.21
N HIS A 66 -10.48 10.65 6.70
CA HIS A 66 -9.35 11.06 7.53
C HIS A 66 -8.78 12.39 7.09
N ASP A 67 -9.62 13.24 6.53
CA ASP A 67 -9.21 14.54 6.05
C ASP A 67 -8.62 15.41 7.15
N HIS A 68 -8.91 15.09 8.38
CA HIS A 68 -8.39 15.82 9.53
C HIS A 68 -6.99 15.38 9.91
N LEU A 69 -6.47 14.40 9.27
CA LEU A 69 -5.20 13.83 9.66
C LEU A 69 -4.01 14.37 8.90
N HIS A 70 -4.10 14.97 7.97
CA HIS A 70 -3.01 15.17 7.15
C HIS A 70 -2.03 16.11 7.52
N HIS A 71 -2.22 15.81 7.04
CA HIS A 71 -1.22 15.92 6.99
C HIS A 71 -0.30 15.79 6.76
N HIS A 72 -0.25 15.74 6.51
CA HIS A 72 0.69 15.35 6.28
C HIS A 72 1.52 15.07 6.11
N GLU A 73 1.39 15.22 6.15
CA GLU A 73 2.25 14.70 6.17
C GLU A 73 2.85 14.07 5.88
N HIS A 74 2.95 13.99 5.72
CA HIS A 74 3.70 13.15 5.57
C HIS A 74 4.26 12.69 5.04
N HIS A 75 4.34 12.69 4.74
CA HIS A 75 5.03 12.03 4.24
C HIS A 75 5.84 11.65 3.92
N LYS A 76 6.04 11.80 3.86
CA LYS A 76 7.00 11.28 3.59
C LYS A 76 7.70 10.62 3.95
N LEU A 77 7.71 10.18 4.16
CA LEU A 77 8.35 9.39 4.66
C LEU A 77 8.70 8.47 4.63
N GLU A 78 8.94 7.87 4.22
CA GLU A 78 9.42 6.83 4.25
C GLU A 78 9.94 6.41 4.15
#